data_ef97de2e5bb9b2d7f1f011a2a4961dbb
#
_entry.id   ef97de2e5bb9b2d7f1f011a2a4961dbb
#
_cell.length_a   1.000
_cell.length_b   1.000
_cell.length_c   1.000
_cell.angle_alpha   90.00
_cell.angle_beta   90.00
_cell.angle_gamma   90.00
#
_symmetry.space_group_name_H-M   'P 1'
#
loop_
_entity.id
_entity.type
_entity.pdbx_description
1 polymer ?
#
loop_
_entity_poly.entity_id
_entity_poly.type
_entity_poly.pdbx_seq_one_letter_code
_entity_poly.pdbx_strand_id
1 'polypeptide(L)'
;SAEGKDSFQRMQNAARRMQTLIEDLLSYSRTNSSERKFVYTDLNKIFNEVKEDLKEEFHNKKAVLESNVLPTLSVIPFQFRQLLYNLISNSLKYSDAKRLSKIIVMGELGLANKFNEPALISGKEYCHISLTDNGIGFEQQYSEKIFEVFQRLHGRSEYKGTGIGLAIVKKIVDNHHGLIKAHGKVDQGATFDLYIPTS
;
A
#
# COMPACT_ATOMS: atom_id res chain seq x y z
N SER A 1 28.14 -29.90 -9.50
CA SER A 1 28.09 -29.39 -10.87
C SER A 1 27.42 -28.01 -10.88
N ALA A 2 27.64 -27.21 -11.90
CA ALA A 2 26.99 -25.90 -12.06
C ALA A 2 25.47 -26.06 -12.15
N GLU A 3 24.96 -27.08 -12.85
CA GLU A 3 23.55 -27.41 -12.94
C GLU A 3 22.90 -27.75 -11.58
N GLY A 4 23.63 -28.44 -10.69
CA GLY A 4 23.16 -28.75 -9.35
C GLY A 4 23.00 -27.49 -8.49
N LYS A 5 23.91 -26.52 -8.61
CA LYS A 5 23.81 -25.23 -7.91
C LYS A 5 22.63 -24.38 -8.44
N ASP A 6 22.40 -24.37 -9.76
CA ASP A 6 21.27 -23.65 -10.37
C ASP A 6 19.94 -24.27 -9.94
N SER A 7 19.83 -25.60 -9.97
CA SER A 7 18.63 -26.32 -9.50
C SER A 7 18.35 -26.07 -8.02
N PHE A 8 19.37 -26.09 -7.17
CA PHE A 8 19.25 -25.78 -5.75
C PHE A 8 18.79 -24.33 -5.51
N GLN A 9 19.36 -23.37 -6.24
CA GLN A 9 18.98 -21.97 -6.16
C GLN A 9 17.52 -21.75 -6.58
N ARG A 10 17.06 -22.44 -7.63
CA ARG A 10 15.65 -22.40 -8.07
C ARG A 10 14.72 -22.96 -7.01
N MET A 11 15.08 -24.08 -6.37
CA MET A 11 14.28 -24.66 -5.26
C MET A 11 14.21 -23.72 -4.07
N GLN A 12 15.32 -23.11 -3.65
CA GLN A 12 15.33 -22.12 -2.56
C GLN A 12 14.44 -20.93 -2.88
N ASN A 13 14.54 -20.40 -4.11
CA ASN A 13 13.72 -19.28 -4.53
C ASN A 13 12.22 -19.64 -4.59
N ALA A 14 11.89 -20.88 -4.96
CA ALA A 14 10.51 -21.36 -4.95
C ALA A 14 9.98 -21.52 -3.51
N ALA A 15 10.78 -22.08 -2.60
CA ALA A 15 10.41 -22.22 -1.19
C ALA A 15 10.18 -20.86 -0.52
N ARG A 16 11.07 -19.89 -0.72
CA ARG A 16 10.88 -18.51 -0.21
C ARG A 16 9.61 -17.87 -0.76
N ARG A 17 9.30 -18.06 -2.03
CA ARG A 17 8.05 -17.54 -2.61
C ARG A 17 6.81 -18.16 -1.96
N MET A 18 6.81 -19.48 -1.74
CA MET A 18 5.71 -20.16 -1.05
C MET A 18 5.54 -19.64 0.37
N GLN A 19 6.64 -19.47 1.11
CA GLN A 19 6.61 -18.90 2.45
C GLN A 19 5.97 -17.49 2.45
N THR A 20 6.43 -16.59 1.57
CA THR A 20 5.86 -15.23 1.45
C THR A 20 4.37 -15.28 1.08
N LEU A 21 3.96 -16.19 0.18
CA LEU A 21 2.54 -16.35 -0.16
C LEU A 21 1.70 -16.78 1.04
N ILE A 22 2.21 -17.71 1.85
CA ILE A 22 1.52 -18.19 3.07
C ILE A 22 1.41 -17.06 4.08
N GLU A 23 2.48 -16.31 4.32
CA GLU A 23 2.52 -15.16 5.24
C GLU A 23 1.52 -14.07 4.80
N ASP A 24 1.51 -13.72 3.51
CA ASP A 24 0.56 -12.75 2.95
C ASP A 24 -0.89 -13.24 3.04
N LEU A 25 -1.14 -14.52 2.78
CA LEU A 25 -2.49 -15.10 2.87
C LEU A 25 -2.97 -15.15 4.33
N LEU A 26 -2.11 -15.52 5.28
CA LEU A 26 -2.41 -15.47 6.70
C LEU A 26 -2.68 -14.05 7.17
N SER A 27 -1.91 -13.08 6.69
CA SER A 27 -2.12 -11.66 6.96
C SER A 27 -3.48 -11.19 6.43
N TYR A 28 -3.83 -11.55 5.19
CA TYR A 28 -5.15 -11.28 4.62
C TYR A 28 -6.27 -11.92 5.43
N SER A 29 -6.10 -13.16 5.86
CA SER A 29 -7.07 -13.89 6.69
C SER A 29 -7.23 -13.24 8.08
N ARG A 30 -6.12 -12.87 8.74
CA ARG A 30 -6.14 -12.20 10.05
C ARG A 30 -6.83 -10.84 10.01
N THR A 31 -6.79 -10.15 8.88
CA THR A 31 -7.53 -8.89 8.68
C THR A 31 -9.05 -9.12 8.80
N ASN A 32 -9.53 -10.34 8.61
CA ASN A 32 -10.95 -10.71 8.79
C ASN A 32 -11.31 -11.08 10.23
N SER A 33 -10.39 -11.67 11.02
CA SER A 33 -10.70 -12.41 12.26
C SER A 33 -10.17 -11.76 13.54
N SER A 34 -9.27 -10.77 13.46
CA SER A 34 -8.74 -10.09 14.65
C SER A 34 -9.80 -9.20 15.31
N GLU A 35 -9.75 -9.08 16.63
CA GLU A 35 -10.56 -8.12 17.37
C GLU A 35 -10.46 -6.73 16.72
N ARG A 36 -11.57 -6.28 16.13
CA ARG A 36 -11.67 -4.99 15.44
C ARG A 36 -11.79 -3.86 16.47
N LYS A 37 -10.76 -3.66 17.28
CA LYS A 37 -10.75 -2.59 18.27
C LYS A 37 -10.27 -1.30 17.60
N PHE A 38 -11.21 -0.40 17.37
CA PHE A 38 -10.90 0.96 16.94
C PHE A 38 -10.31 1.76 18.12
N VAL A 39 -9.21 2.45 17.85
CA VAL A 39 -8.51 3.27 18.83
C VAL A 39 -8.18 4.62 18.19
N TYR A 40 -8.41 5.70 18.92
CA TYR A 40 -8.03 7.04 18.47
C TYR A 40 -6.51 7.15 18.41
N THR A 41 -5.97 7.15 17.21
CA THR A 41 -4.55 6.90 16.91
C THR A 41 -3.95 8.08 16.14
N ASP A 42 -2.82 8.57 16.61
CA ASP A 42 -1.97 9.51 15.86
C ASP A 42 -1.31 8.81 14.68
N LEU A 43 -1.73 9.14 13.46
CA LEU A 43 -1.21 8.51 12.25
C LEU A 43 0.26 8.83 11.97
N ASN A 44 0.81 9.90 12.56
CA ASN A 44 2.25 10.21 12.46
C ASN A 44 3.10 9.13 13.15
N LYS A 45 2.62 8.56 14.26
CA LYS A 45 3.32 7.46 14.95
C LYS A 45 3.40 6.25 14.04
N ILE A 46 2.27 5.82 13.46
CA ILE A 46 2.23 4.68 12.53
C ILE A 46 3.11 4.94 11.32
N PHE A 47 3.05 6.14 10.73
CA PHE A 47 3.89 6.53 9.60
C PHE A 47 5.38 6.43 9.91
N ASN A 48 5.81 6.92 11.07
CA ASN A 48 7.21 6.87 11.50
C ASN A 48 7.69 5.44 11.76
N GLU A 49 6.85 4.58 12.34
CA GLU A 49 7.14 3.15 12.50
C GLU A 49 7.38 2.47 11.15
N VAL A 50 6.49 2.70 10.17
CA VAL A 50 6.62 2.14 8.82
C VAL A 50 7.86 2.69 8.11
N LYS A 51 8.16 3.97 8.29
CA LYS A 51 9.37 4.60 7.73
C LYS A 51 10.65 3.94 8.28
N GLU A 52 10.69 3.63 9.57
CA GLU A 52 11.84 2.94 10.17
C GLU A 52 11.94 1.49 9.70
N ASP A 53 10.83 0.76 9.60
CA ASP A 53 10.81 -0.60 9.06
C ASP A 53 11.37 -0.70 7.63
N LEU A 54 11.12 0.31 6.80
CA LEU A 54 11.53 0.35 5.39
C LEU A 54 12.84 1.13 5.16
N LYS A 55 13.58 1.47 6.22
CA LYS A 55 14.77 2.31 6.17
C LYS A 55 15.86 1.77 5.24
N GLU A 56 16.08 0.45 5.27
CA GLU A 56 17.08 -0.19 4.41
C GLU A 56 16.69 -0.10 2.93
N GLU A 57 15.40 -0.32 2.61
CA GLU A 57 14.88 -0.21 1.25
C GLU A 57 14.98 1.23 0.73
N PHE A 58 14.65 2.21 1.57
CA PHE A 58 14.84 3.63 1.25
C PHE A 58 16.29 3.97 0.96
N HIS A 59 17.21 3.48 1.80
CA HIS A 59 18.64 3.69 1.61
C HIS A 59 19.14 3.06 0.31
N ASN A 60 18.81 1.78 0.07
CA ASN A 60 19.26 1.03 -1.10
C ASN A 60 18.75 1.64 -2.41
N LYS A 61 17.54 2.19 -2.41
CA LYS A 61 16.93 2.84 -3.58
C LYS A 61 17.20 4.34 -3.66
N LYS A 62 17.88 4.91 -2.67
CA LYS A 62 18.07 6.38 -2.52
C LYS A 62 16.73 7.13 -2.61
N ALA A 63 15.65 6.52 -2.11
CA ALA A 63 14.31 7.06 -2.21
C ALA A 63 14.04 8.10 -1.13
N VAL A 64 13.15 9.04 -1.44
CA VAL A 64 12.70 10.11 -0.53
C VAL A 64 11.25 9.86 -0.14
N LEU A 65 10.95 9.91 1.17
CA LEU A 65 9.60 9.84 1.72
C LEU A 65 9.28 11.15 2.43
N GLU A 66 8.25 11.84 1.97
CA GLU A 66 7.76 13.10 2.53
C GLU A 66 6.32 12.92 3.04
N SER A 67 5.94 13.66 4.08
CA SER A 67 4.55 13.77 4.52
C SER A 67 4.28 15.15 5.12
N ASN A 68 3.00 15.58 5.08
CA ASN A 68 2.54 16.61 6.01
C ASN A 68 2.30 16.02 7.41
N VAL A 69 1.83 16.84 8.35
CA VAL A 69 1.33 16.34 9.64
C VAL A 69 0.03 15.59 9.39
N LEU A 70 0.06 14.28 9.63
CA LEU A 70 -1.10 13.41 9.45
C LEU A 70 -2.07 13.59 10.64
N PRO A 71 -3.39 13.50 10.40
CA PRO A 71 -4.37 13.65 11.45
C PRO A 71 -4.38 12.46 12.44
N THR A 72 -5.00 12.68 13.59
CA THR A 72 -5.38 11.61 14.52
C THR A 72 -6.76 11.08 14.12
N LEU A 73 -6.94 9.76 14.08
CA LEU A 73 -8.14 9.11 13.55
C LEU A 73 -8.48 7.86 14.36
N SER A 74 -9.77 7.54 14.47
CA SER A 74 -10.21 6.27 15.03
C SER A 74 -10.00 5.15 14.01
N VAL A 75 -9.00 4.30 14.26
CA VAL A 75 -8.59 3.21 13.36
C VAL A 75 -8.26 1.94 14.14
N ILE A 76 -8.08 0.84 13.45
CA ILE A 76 -7.47 -0.38 13.99
C ILE A 76 -5.95 -0.28 13.76
N PRO A 77 -5.12 0.04 14.78
CA PRO A 77 -3.75 0.52 14.56
C PRO A 77 -2.88 -0.46 13.75
N PHE A 78 -2.95 -1.77 14.05
CA PHE A 78 -2.12 -2.74 13.35
C PHE A 78 -2.52 -2.88 11.87
N GLN A 79 -3.82 -2.77 11.54
CA GLN A 79 -4.30 -2.79 10.16
C GLN A 79 -3.83 -1.55 9.41
N PHE A 80 -3.91 -0.39 10.07
CA PHE A 80 -3.50 0.86 9.45
C PHE A 80 -1.98 0.91 9.20
N ARG A 81 -1.18 0.34 10.13
CA ARG A 81 0.27 0.14 9.92
C ARG A 81 0.53 -0.75 8.70
N GLN A 82 -0.18 -1.85 8.58
CA GLN A 82 -0.05 -2.76 7.44
C GLN A 82 -0.48 -2.11 6.12
N LEU A 83 -1.54 -1.30 6.13
CA LEU A 83 -1.99 -0.52 4.98
C LEU A 83 -0.88 0.41 4.48
N LEU A 84 -0.31 1.24 5.36
CA LEU A 84 0.77 2.16 5.00
C LEU A 84 2.02 1.40 4.55
N TYR A 85 2.40 0.32 5.24
CA TYR A 85 3.51 -0.53 4.84
C TYR A 85 3.34 -1.07 3.42
N ASN A 86 2.17 -1.65 3.10
CA ASN A 86 1.90 -2.20 1.78
C ASN A 86 1.94 -1.13 0.67
N LEU A 87 1.38 0.05 0.90
CA LEU A 87 1.40 1.13 -0.07
C LEU A 87 2.82 1.65 -0.30
N ILE A 88 3.56 1.98 0.78
CA ILE A 88 4.90 2.56 0.70
C ILE A 88 5.89 1.53 0.11
N SER A 89 5.84 0.27 0.55
CA SER A 89 6.69 -0.79 -0.01
C SER A 89 6.40 -1.08 -1.49
N ASN A 90 5.14 -0.98 -1.93
CA ASN A 90 4.79 -1.06 -3.34
C ASN A 90 5.38 0.11 -4.14
N SER A 91 5.30 1.34 -3.65
CA SER A 91 5.91 2.51 -4.31
C SER A 91 7.42 2.38 -4.44
N LEU A 92 8.09 1.87 -3.39
CA LEU A 92 9.52 1.54 -3.47
C LEU A 92 9.78 0.44 -4.51
N LYS A 93 9.01 -0.62 -4.51
CA LYS A 93 9.17 -1.76 -5.41
C LYS A 93 9.02 -1.37 -6.88
N TYR A 94 8.01 -0.56 -7.20
CA TYR A 94 7.70 -0.12 -8.56
C TYR A 94 8.33 1.24 -8.92
N SER A 95 9.38 1.64 -8.20
CA SER A 95 10.16 2.83 -8.53
C SER A 95 10.86 2.68 -9.89
N ASP A 96 10.96 3.77 -10.63
CA ASP A 96 11.71 3.82 -11.88
C ASP A 96 13.20 4.05 -11.59
N ALA A 97 14.06 3.15 -12.07
CA ALA A 97 15.51 3.25 -11.87
C ALA A 97 16.16 4.46 -12.56
N LYS A 98 15.46 5.11 -13.49
CA LYS A 98 15.97 6.26 -14.26
C LYS A 98 15.82 7.59 -13.52
N ARG A 99 15.11 7.63 -12.39
CA ARG A 99 14.85 8.86 -11.64
C ARG A 99 14.92 8.63 -10.14
N LEU A 100 15.13 9.70 -9.38
CA LEU A 100 15.07 9.65 -7.92
C LEU A 100 13.66 9.26 -7.50
N SER A 101 13.53 8.16 -6.75
CA SER A 101 12.25 7.72 -6.24
C SER A 101 11.74 8.69 -5.17
N LYS A 102 10.55 9.23 -5.38
CA LYS A 102 9.88 10.13 -4.45
C LYS A 102 8.50 9.62 -4.13
N ILE A 103 8.21 9.53 -2.82
CA ILE A 103 6.92 9.11 -2.28
C ILE A 103 6.42 10.24 -1.37
N ILE A 104 5.18 10.67 -1.56
CA ILE A 104 4.56 11.74 -0.79
C ILE A 104 3.28 11.19 -0.17
N VAL A 105 3.15 11.33 1.15
CA VAL A 105 1.93 10.98 1.89
C VAL A 105 1.32 12.24 2.46
N MET A 106 0.09 12.55 2.08
CA MET A 106 -0.64 13.71 2.57
C MET A 106 -1.91 13.25 3.29
N GLY A 107 -2.25 13.90 4.40
CA GLY A 107 -3.48 13.63 5.14
C GLY A 107 -4.20 14.91 5.49
N GLU A 108 -5.52 14.93 5.32
CA GLU A 108 -6.36 16.06 5.69
C GLU A 108 -7.76 15.61 6.13
N LEU A 109 -8.41 16.41 6.98
CA LEU A 109 -9.80 16.22 7.37
C LEU A 109 -10.72 17.15 6.58
N GLY A 110 -11.90 16.69 6.29
CA GLY A 110 -12.91 17.52 5.64
C GLY A 110 -14.23 16.82 5.40
N LEU A 111 -15.25 17.62 5.12
CA LEU A 111 -16.55 17.12 4.69
C LEU A 111 -16.45 16.52 3.27
N ALA A 112 -17.33 15.56 2.96
CA ALA A 112 -17.36 14.84 1.69
C ALA A 112 -17.32 15.77 0.45
N ASN A 113 -18.03 16.90 0.50
CA ASN A 113 -18.10 17.87 -0.59
C ASN A 113 -16.76 18.58 -0.89
N LYS A 114 -15.80 18.57 0.06
CA LYS A 114 -14.47 19.13 -0.15
C LYS A 114 -13.65 18.32 -1.16
N PHE A 115 -13.89 17.02 -1.24
CA PHE A 115 -13.00 16.09 -1.97
C PHE A 115 -13.46 15.81 -3.41
N ASN A 116 -14.60 16.33 -3.85
CA ASN A 116 -15.17 16.09 -5.19
C ASN A 116 -15.26 14.59 -5.58
N GLU A 117 -15.43 13.70 -4.58
CA GLU A 117 -15.58 12.26 -4.79
C GLU A 117 -17.05 11.85 -4.64
N PRO A 118 -17.74 11.52 -5.75
CA PRO A 118 -19.20 11.29 -5.73
C PRO A 118 -19.64 10.09 -4.87
N ALA A 119 -18.73 9.16 -4.60
CA ALA A 119 -19.02 7.97 -3.79
C ALA A 119 -19.04 8.25 -2.28
N LEU A 120 -18.64 9.46 -1.84
CA LEU A 120 -18.69 9.85 -0.44
C LEU A 120 -20.10 10.27 -0.03
N ILE A 121 -20.47 9.95 1.21
CA ILE A 121 -21.78 10.32 1.76
C ILE A 121 -21.80 11.81 2.10
N SER A 122 -22.68 12.56 1.46
CA SER A 122 -22.84 13.99 1.71
C SER A 122 -23.09 14.27 3.20
N GLY A 123 -22.44 15.32 3.73
CA GLY A 123 -22.55 15.73 5.12
C GLY A 123 -21.69 14.91 6.10
N LYS A 124 -21.08 13.80 5.69
CA LYS A 124 -20.09 13.07 6.50
C LYS A 124 -18.71 13.71 6.39
N GLU A 125 -17.97 13.62 7.51
CA GLU A 125 -16.57 14.00 7.56
C GLU A 125 -15.67 12.78 7.29
N TYR A 126 -14.61 13.00 6.51
CA TYR A 126 -13.63 12.00 6.15
C TYR A 126 -12.22 12.49 6.42
N CYS A 127 -11.35 11.55 6.74
CA CYS A 127 -9.91 11.72 6.60
C CYS A 127 -9.53 11.26 5.18
N HIS A 128 -9.08 12.18 4.34
CA HIS A 128 -8.48 11.88 3.05
C HIS A 128 -6.98 11.69 3.24
N ILE A 129 -6.47 10.52 2.86
CA ILE A 129 -5.04 10.23 2.81
C ILE A 129 -4.69 9.92 1.38
N SER A 130 -3.80 10.71 0.78
CA SER A 130 -3.25 10.44 -0.53
C SER A 130 -1.80 9.97 -0.41
N LEU A 131 -1.45 8.92 -1.14
CA LEU A 131 -0.09 8.46 -1.30
C LEU A 131 0.25 8.51 -2.79
N THR A 132 1.21 9.36 -3.13
CA THR A 132 1.66 9.57 -4.52
C THR A 132 3.11 9.15 -4.66
N ASP A 133 3.43 8.40 -5.70
CA ASP A 133 4.79 8.07 -6.12
C ASP A 133 5.05 8.51 -7.56
N ASN A 134 6.33 8.64 -7.88
CA ASN A 134 6.81 8.91 -9.23
C ASN A 134 7.40 7.66 -9.90
N GLY A 135 6.89 6.48 -9.58
CA GLY A 135 7.34 5.21 -10.12
C GLY A 135 6.93 4.96 -11.58
N ILE A 136 6.94 3.70 -11.99
CA ILE A 136 6.58 3.30 -13.37
C ILE A 136 5.11 3.53 -13.70
N GLY A 137 4.24 3.70 -12.68
CA GLY A 137 2.80 3.84 -12.86
C GLY A 137 2.13 2.60 -13.48
N PHE A 138 0.89 2.78 -13.92
CA PHE A 138 0.10 1.75 -14.58
C PHE A 138 -0.97 2.38 -15.49
N GLU A 139 -1.52 1.59 -16.40
CA GLU A 139 -2.63 2.05 -17.24
C GLU A 139 -3.91 2.19 -16.43
N GLN A 140 -4.61 3.34 -16.55
CA GLN A 140 -5.79 3.68 -15.73
C GLN A 140 -6.92 2.64 -15.80
N GLN A 141 -7.04 1.89 -16.88
CA GLN A 141 -8.03 0.80 -17.02
C GLN A 141 -7.86 -0.32 -15.98
N TYR A 142 -6.71 -0.41 -15.31
CA TYR A 142 -6.43 -1.40 -14.27
C TYR A 142 -6.66 -0.89 -12.85
N SER A 143 -7.14 0.36 -12.68
CA SER A 143 -7.29 1.03 -11.38
C SER A 143 -8.14 0.28 -10.34
N GLU A 144 -9.12 -0.49 -10.78
CA GLU A 144 -9.91 -1.36 -9.91
C GLU A 144 -9.29 -2.76 -9.77
N LYS A 145 -8.78 -3.28 -10.89
CA LYS A 145 -8.25 -4.63 -10.97
C LYS A 145 -7.00 -4.87 -10.12
N ILE A 146 -6.19 -3.83 -9.88
CA ILE A 146 -4.98 -3.93 -9.03
C ILE A 146 -5.27 -4.30 -7.58
N PHE A 147 -6.51 -4.17 -7.12
CA PHE A 147 -6.95 -4.55 -5.78
C PHE A 147 -7.44 -6.01 -5.67
N GLU A 148 -7.54 -6.73 -6.79
CA GLU A 148 -7.90 -8.15 -6.79
C GLU A 148 -6.74 -9.00 -6.25
N VAL A 149 -7.09 -10.11 -5.57
CA VAL A 149 -6.09 -11.04 -5.02
C VAL A 149 -5.32 -11.70 -6.17
N PHE A 150 -4.01 -11.81 -6.02
CA PHE A 150 -3.08 -12.37 -7.03
C PHE A 150 -2.95 -11.56 -8.33
N GLN A 151 -3.53 -10.36 -8.38
CA GLN A 151 -3.40 -9.50 -9.55
C GLN A 151 -2.00 -8.87 -9.64
N ARG A 152 -1.44 -8.91 -10.85
CA ARG A 152 -0.13 -8.31 -11.18
C ARG A 152 -0.20 -7.75 -12.59
N LEU A 153 0.26 -6.53 -12.78
CA LEU A 153 0.29 -5.87 -14.10
C LEU A 153 1.62 -6.08 -14.85
N HIS A 154 2.70 -6.39 -14.11
CA HIS A 154 4.03 -6.61 -14.67
C HIS A 154 4.47 -8.07 -14.53
N GLY A 155 5.32 -8.52 -15.46
CA GLY A 155 5.80 -9.89 -15.55
C GLY A 155 6.51 -10.39 -14.28
N ARG A 156 6.50 -11.72 -14.08
CA ARG A 156 7.11 -12.38 -12.91
C ARG A 156 8.62 -12.16 -12.77
N SER A 157 9.30 -11.84 -13.88
CA SER A 157 10.76 -11.64 -13.95
C SER A 157 11.20 -10.23 -13.55
N GLU A 158 10.33 -9.23 -13.68
CA GLU A 158 10.70 -7.83 -13.46
C GLU A 158 10.53 -7.37 -12.01
N TYR A 159 9.43 -7.76 -11.36
CA TYR A 159 9.13 -7.33 -9.99
C TYR A 159 8.71 -8.51 -9.10
N LYS A 160 9.41 -8.71 -7.98
CA LYS A 160 9.07 -9.74 -6.99
C LYS A 160 7.79 -9.35 -6.25
N GLY A 161 6.91 -10.33 -5.96
CA GLY A 161 5.73 -10.12 -5.13
C GLY A 161 4.61 -11.11 -5.40
N THR A 162 3.69 -11.21 -4.46
CA THR A 162 2.59 -12.18 -4.44
C THR A 162 1.33 -11.70 -5.15
N GLY A 163 1.14 -10.37 -5.28
CA GLY A 163 -0.10 -9.77 -5.77
C GLY A 163 -1.21 -9.69 -4.72
N ILE A 164 -0.87 -9.81 -3.43
CA ILE A 164 -1.85 -9.77 -2.33
C ILE A 164 -1.82 -8.41 -1.61
N GLY A 165 -0.71 -7.67 -1.66
CA GLY A 165 -0.53 -6.44 -0.87
C GLY A 165 -1.62 -5.39 -1.06
N LEU A 166 -2.01 -5.08 -2.31
CA LEU A 166 -3.08 -4.11 -2.58
C LEU A 166 -4.48 -4.66 -2.24
N ALA A 167 -4.69 -5.98 -2.34
CA ALA A 167 -5.93 -6.60 -1.87
C ALA A 167 -6.07 -6.48 -0.33
N ILE A 168 -4.96 -6.59 0.42
CA ILE A 168 -4.93 -6.31 1.86
C ILE A 168 -5.29 -4.85 2.13
N VAL A 169 -4.70 -3.90 1.39
CA VAL A 169 -5.02 -2.47 1.52
C VAL A 169 -6.51 -2.23 1.33
N LYS A 170 -7.09 -2.74 0.25
CA LYS A 170 -8.54 -2.62 -0.03
C LYS A 170 -9.36 -3.19 1.12
N LYS A 171 -9.02 -4.38 1.60
CA LYS A 171 -9.73 -5.04 2.71
C LYS A 171 -9.65 -4.23 4.01
N ILE A 172 -8.51 -3.62 4.31
CA ILE A 172 -8.35 -2.76 5.49
C ILE A 172 -9.23 -1.51 5.35
N VAL A 173 -9.24 -0.87 4.18
CA VAL A 173 -10.10 0.29 3.92
C VAL A 173 -11.58 -0.08 4.09
N ASP A 174 -12.00 -1.24 3.56
CA ASP A 174 -13.38 -1.75 3.73
C ASP A 174 -13.72 -2.02 5.21
N ASN A 175 -12.78 -2.56 6.00
CA ASN A 175 -12.97 -2.77 7.44
C ASN A 175 -13.16 -1.45 8.21
N HIS A 176 -12.63 -0.35 7.67
CA HIS A 176 -12.78 1.01 8.21
C HIS A 176 -13.95 1.76 7.54
N HIS A 177 -14.81 1.07 6.79
CA HIS A 177 -15.94 1.66 6.07
C HIS A 177 -15.54 2.80 5.12
N GLY A 178 -14.30 2.76 4.64
CA GLY A 178 -13.72 3.75 3.77
C GLY A 178 -13.86 3.44 2.29
N LEU A 179 -13.33 4.35 1.49
CA LEU A 179 -13.20 4.21 0.04
C LEU A 179 -11.72 4.32 -0.33
N ILE A 180 -11.27 3.51 -1.29
CA ILE A 180 -9.95 3.67 -1.91
C ILE A 180 -10.10 3.78 -3.42
N LYS A 181 -9.35 4.71 -4.00
CA LYS A 181 -9.20 4.90 -5.44
C LYS A 181 -7.72 4.87 -5.81
N ALA A 182 -7.44 4.46 -7.04
CA ALA A 182 -6.09 4.47 -7.58
C ALA A 182 -6.08 5.17 -8.94
N HIS A 183 -5.10 6.05 -9.09
CA HIS A 183 -4.84 6.77 -10.34
C HIS A 183 -3.42 6.44 -10.77
N GLY A 184 -3.29 5.91 -11.99
CA GLY A 184 -2.00 5.55 -12.57
C GLY A 184 -1.79 6.21 -13.91
N LYS A 185 -0.55 6.55 -14.20
CA LYS A 185 -0.13 6.94 -15.55
C LYS A 185 1.23 6.33 -15.83
N VAL A 186 1.32 5.58 -16.92
CA VAL A 186 2.56 4.89 -17.32
C VAL A 186 3.71 5.90 -17.37
N ASP A 187 4.84 5.54 -16.79
CA ASP A 187 6.07 6.33 -16.65
C ASP A 187 5.92 7.66 -15.88
N GLN A 188 4.80 7.88 -15.18
CA GLN A 188 4.60 9.09 -14.36
C GLN A 188 4.32 8.80 -12.89
N GLY A 189 4.04 7.53 -12.55
CA GLY A 189 3.77 7.10 -11.19
C GLY A 189 2.31 6.79 -10.92
N ALA A 190 1.99 6.66 -9.64
CA ALA A 190 0.66 6.32 -9.16
C ALA A 190 0.26 7.18 -7.95
N THR A 191 -1.04 7.36 -7.78
CA THR A 191 -1.65 7.97 -6.60
C THR A 191 -2.73 7.05 -6.06
N PHE A 192 -2.70 6.80 -4.76
CA PHE A 192 -3.73 6.08 -4.02
C PHE A 192 -4.44 7.05 -3.09
N ASP A 193 -5.74 7.25 -3.29
CA ASP A 193 -6.60 8.12 -2.49
C ASP A 193 -7.48 7.27 -1.59
N LEU A 194 -7.34 7.46 -0.27
CA LEU A 194 -8.09 6.76 0.76
C LEU A 194 -8.99 7.78 1.48
N TYR A 195 -10.25 7.44 1.63
CA TYR A 195 -11.23 8.24 2.34
C TYR A 195 -11.78 7.40 3.51
N ILE A 196 -11.37 7.72 4.72
CA ILE A 196 -11.78 7.01 5.94
C ILE A 196 -12.75 7.88 6.71
N PRO A 197 -13.99 7.43 6.99
CA PRO A 197 -14.93 8.22 7.79
C PRO A 197 -14.36 8.44 9.19
N THR A 198 -14.58 9.63 9.74
CA THR A 198 -14.11 10.01 11.10
C THR A 198 -15.04 9.50 12.21
N SER A 199 -16.27 9.13 11.85
CA SER A 199 -17.32 8.61 12.75
C SER A 199 -18.19 7.58 12.05
#